data_01830ccf608ae15007935f1e92891cb7
#
_entry.id   01830ccf608ae15007935f1e92891cb7
#
_cell.length_a   1.000
_cell.length_b   1.000
_cell.length_c   1.000
_cell.angle_alpha   90.00
_cell.angle_beta   90.00
_cell.angle_gamma   90.00
#
_symmetry.space_group_name_H-M   'P 1'
#
loop_
_entity.id
_entity.type
_entity.pdbx_description
1 polymer ?
#
loop_
_entity_poly.entity_id
_entity_poly.type
_entity_poly.pdbx_seq_one_letter_code
_entity_poly.pdbx_strand_id
1 'polypeptide(L)'
;MRQKPSVLGFFVSPDGLVVTNQHVIEGAHSITAVSNKGALFLFERVAAQPAGVDLVVLKFHASDVPFLRLGESTVAVEGQKVIMIGNPTGLMGTVSDGIISAFRKKRSLIQITAPVSPGSSGSPVMDEEGRVIGVATLQRVEGQNLNFAIAVEESVCSSKCGGLFCQWISLSWQTRLHQGD
;
A
#
# COMPACT_ATOMS: atom_id res chain seq x y z
N MET A 1 21.79 14.09 5.90
CA MET A 1 20.50 13.68 5.32
C MET A 1 20.02 12.44 6.07
N ARG A 2 18.90 12.47 6.77
CA ARG A 2 18.31 11.26 7.36
C ARG A 2 17.45 10.59 6.28
N GLN A 3 17.86 9.43 5.81
CA GLN A 3 16.99 8.55 5.03
C GLN A 3 15.84 8.12 5.93
N LYS A 4 14.60 8.45 5.57
CA LYS A 4 13.43 7.88 6.25
C LYS A 4 13.28 6.41 5.87
N PRO A 5 12.72 5.58 6.78
CA PRO A 5 12.57 4.16 6.52
C PRO A 5 11.80 3.92 5.21
N SER A 6 12.23 2.92 4.48
CA SER A 6 11.53 2.48 3.27
C SER A 6 10.11 2.02 3.66
N VAL A 7 9.15 2.54 2.96
CA VAL A 7 7.72 2.22 3.11
C VAL A 7 7.25 1.51 1.85
N LEU A 8 6.14 0.82 1.92
CA LEU A 8 5.68 -0.03 0.85
C LEU A 8 4.68 0.68 -0.07
N GLY A 9 4.68 0.23 -1.30
CA GLY A 9 3.67 0.44 -2.30
C GLY A 9 3.66 -0.75 -3.25
N PHE A 10 2.69 -0.81 -4.13
CA PHE A 10 2.58 -1.87 -5.12
C PHE A 10 2.00 -1.34 -6.43
N PHE A 11 2.48 -1.89 -7.53
CA PHE A 11 1.95 -1.57 -8.84
C PHE A 11 0.53 -2.14 -9.00
N VAL A 12 -0.36 -1.33 -9.57
CA VAL A 12 -1.75 -1.69 -9.92
C VAL A 12 -2.02 -1.60 -11.42
N SER A 13 -1.01 -1.22 -12.19
CA SER A 13 -1.08 -1.19 -13.65
C SER A 13 0.28 -1.45 -14.28
N PRO A 14 0.33 -1.96 -15.51
CA PRO A 14 1.58 -2.26 -16.21
C PRO A 14 2.36 -0.99 -16.61
N ASP A 15 1.70 0.15 -16.65
CA ASP A 15 2.26 1.44 -17.04
C ASP A 15 2.78 2.27 -15.85
N GLY A 16 2.83 1.68 -14.63
CA GLY A 16 3.52 2.28 -13.49
C GLY A 16 2.64 3.06 -12.50
N LEU A 17 1.34 2.77 -12.41
CA LEU A 17 0.53 3.25 -11.30
C LEU A 17 0.83 2.44 -10.03
N VAL A 18 1.06 3.15 -8.93
CA VAL A 18 1.39 2.60 -7.61
C VAL A 18 0.42 3.12 -6.58
N VAL A 19 -0.09 2.23 -5.73
CA VAL A 19 -0.88 2.59 -4.56
C VAL A 19 -0.04 2.51 -3.30
N THR A 20 -0.20 3.51 -2.42
CA THR A 20 0.36 3.55 -1.07
C THR A 20 -0.49 4.43 -0.16
N ASN A 21 -0.11 4.55 1.12
CA ASN A 21 -0.76 5.50 2.03
C ASN A 21 -0.27 6.94 1.79
N GLN A 22 -1.16 7.92 1.99
CA GLN A 22 -0.83 9.33 1.85
C GLN A 22 0.23 9.78 2.86
N HIS A 23 0.09 9.39 4.15
CA HIS A 23 1.03 9.76 5.20
C HIS A 23 2.46 9.28 4.93
N VAL A 24 2.62 8.28 4.07
CA VAL A 24 3.91 7.73 3.66
C VAL A 24 4.73 8.73 2.85
N ILE A 25 4.07 9.52 2.01
CA ILE A 25 4.72 10.52 1.15
C ILE A 25 4.61 11.94 1.69
N GLU A 26 3.94 12.14 2.82
CA GLU A 26 3.72 13.47 3.40
C GLU A 26 5.06 14.15 3.72
N GLY A 27 5.22 15.38 3.22
CA GLY A 27 6.46 16.16 3.36
C GLY A 27 7.63 15.64 2.51
N ALA A 28 7.38 14.75 1.53
CA ALA A 28 8.41 14.31 0.60
C ALA A 28 8.72 15.40 -0.45
N HIS A 29 10.00 15.73 -0.61
CA HIS A 29 10.47 16.60 -1.70
C HIS A 29 10.84 15.82 -2.96
N SER A 30 11.16 14.55 -2.80
CA SER A 30 11.43 13.62 -3.91
C SER A 30 10.97 12.22 -3.53
N ILE A 31 10.47 11.49 -4.50
CA ILE A 31 9.99 10.11 -4.34
C ILE A 31 10.72 9.25 -5.35
N THR A 32 11.21 8.11 -4.90
CA THR A 32 11.80 7.09 -5.77
C THR A 32 11.24 5.74 -5.37
N ALA A 33 10.85 4.94 -6.35
CA ALA A 33 10.45 3.56 -6.11
C ALA A 33 11.58 2.60 -6.47
N VAL A 34 11.79 1.60 -5.63
CA VAL A 34 12.77 0.54 -5.84
C VAL A 34 12.06 -0.80 -5.76
N SER A 35 12.19 -1.63 -6.80
CA SER A 35 11.62 -2.97 -6.75
C SER A 35 12.45 -3.89 -5.84
N ASN A 36 11.86 -5.03 -5.47
CA ASN A 36 12.55 -6.11 -4.75
C ASN A 36 13.76 -6.67 -5.51
N LYS A 37 13.84 -6.44 -6.83
CA LYS A 37 14.98 -6.80 -7.69
C LYS A 37 15.99 -5.67 -7.87
N GLY A 38 15.80 -4.53 -7.20
CA GLY A 38 16.69 -3.37 -7.27
C GLY A 38 16.46 -2.44 -8.46
N ALA A 39 15.41 -2.65 -9.27
CA ALA A 39 15.07 -1.72 -10.34
C ALA A 39 14.55 -0.40 -9.76
N LEU A 40 15.04 0.72 -10.28
CA LEU A 40 14.67 2.08 -9.89
C LEU A 40 13.59 2.62 -10.84
N PHE A 41 12.57 3.26 -10.25
CA PHE A 41 11.52 3.94 -10.99
C PHE A 41 11.45 5.39 -10.59
N LEU A 42 11.48 6.27 -11.55
CA LEU A 42 11.41 7.71 -11.34
C LEU A 42 9.96 8.16 -11.19
N PHE A 43 9.70 8.95 -10.17
CA PHE A 43 8.41 9.56 -9.94
C PHE A 43 8.04 10.55 -11.06
N GLU A 44 6.81 10.47 -11.52
CA GLU A 44 6.27 11.37 -12.54
C GLU A 44 5.30 12.39 -11.92
N ARG A 45 4.24 11.90 -11.26
CA ARG A 45 3.19 12.73 -10.67
C ARG A 45 2.33 11.97 -9.67
N VAL A 46 1.58 12.71 -8.87
CA VAL A 46 0.42 12.17 -8.14
C VAL A 46 -0.71 11.98 -9.15
N ALA A 47 -1.15 10.74 -9.33
CA ALA A 47 -2.23 10.41 -10.27
C ALA A 47 -3.61 10.61 -9.65
N ALA A 48 -3.79 10.24 -8.37
CA ALA A 48 -5.01 10.45 -7.61
C ALA A 48 -4.71 10.56 -6.10
N GLN A 49 -5.47 11.39 -5.41
CA GLN A 49 -5.41 11.58 -3.96
C GLN A 49 -6.81 11.87 -3.45
N PRO A 50 -7.58 10.85 -3.03
CA PRO A 50 -8.93 11.03 -2.52
C PRO A 50 -8.94 11.87 -1.24
N ALA A 51 -9.81 12.86 -1.15
CA ALA A 51 -9.89 13.74 0.02
C ALA A 51 -10.37 12.98 1.26
N GLY A 52 -9.66 13.13 2.39
CA GLY A 52 -10.03 12.52 3.67
C GLY A 52 -9.74 11.02 3.78
N VAL A 53 -9.06 10.44 2.80
CA VAL A 53 -8.64 9.04 2.78
C VAL A 53 -7.11 8.98 2.80
N ASP A 54 -6.54 8.17 3.67
CA ASP A 54 -5.07 7.99 3.76
C ASP A 54 -4.56 7.05 2.65
N LEU A 55 -4.93 7.34 1.40
CA LEU A 55 -4.45 6.65 0.22
C LEU A 55 -4.03 7.64 -0.85
N VAL A 56 -3.06 7.25 -1.65
CA VAL A 56 -2.58 8.00 -2.81
C VAL A 56 -2.20 7.04 -3.94
N VAL A 57 -2.49 7.46 -5.16
CA VAL A 57 -2.03 6.78 -6.38
C VAL A 57 -0.93 7.63 -7.00
N LEU A 58 0.24 7.05 -7.14
CA LEU A 58 1.43 7.67 -7.72
C LEU A 58 1.67 7.09 -9.12
N LYS A 59 2.14 7.92 -10.02
CA LYS A 59 2.61 7.51 -11.35
C LYS A 59 4.13 7.53 -11.37
N PHE A 60 4.72 6.44 -11.83
CA PHE A 60 6.15 6.30 -12.09
C PHE A 60 6.40 6.03 -13.57
N HIS A 61 7.56 6.43 -14.06
CA HIS A 61 8.03 6.04 -15.40
C HIS A 61 8.33 4.54 -15.40
N ALA A 62 7.40 3.78 -15.93
CA ALA A 62 7.49 2.32 -16.04
C ALA A 62 6.67 1.84 -17.24
N SER A 63 7.08 0.72 -17.82
CA SER A 63 6.34 0.03 -18.87
C SER A 63 6.48 -1.48 -18.67
N ASP A 64 5.37 -2.18 -18.87
CA ASP A 64 5.30 -3.64 -18.80
C ASP A 64 5.79 -4.22 -17.43
N VAL A 65 5.48 -3.49 -16.34
CA VAL A 65 5.81 -3.96 -15.01
C VAL A 65 4.75 -4.94 -14.49
N PRO A 66 5.14 -5.97 -13.74
CA PRO A 66 4.19 -6.82 -13.04
C PRO A 66 3.39 -6.01 -12.01
N PHE A 67 2.09 -6.23 -11.94
CA PHE A 67 1.17 -5.50 -11.08
C PHE A 67 0.15 -6.41 -10.40
N LEU A 68 -0.46 -5.95 -9.31
CA LEU A 68 -1.55 -6.62 -8.61
C LEU A 68 -2.89 -6.20 -9.19
N ARG A 69 -3.77 -7.18 -9.34
CA ARG A 69 -5.19 -6.91 -9.65
C ARG A 69 -5.90 -6.37 -8.42
N LEU A 70 -6.73 -5.37 -8.63
CA LEU A 70 -7.64 -4.91 -7.60
C LEU A 70 -8.86 -5.83 -7.56
N GLY A 71 -9.26 -6.20 -6.35
CA GLY A 71 -10.50 -6.92 -6.06
C GLY A 71 -11.61 -5.96 -5.69
N GLU A 72 -12.64 -6.49 -5.05
CA GLU A 72 -13.79 -5.76 -4.55
C GLU A 72 -13.97 -6.07 -3.06
N SER A 73 -13.70 -5.10 -2.17
CA SER A 73 -13.91 -5.29 -0.73
C SER A 73 -15.38 -5.32 -0.36
N THR A 74 -16.25 -4.82 -1.24
CA THR A 74 -17.70 -4.79 -1.03
C THR A 74 -18.34 -6.18 -0.95
N VAL A 75 -17.77 -7.16 -1.65
CA VAL A 75 -18.22 -8.57 -1.62
C VAL A 75 -17.49 -9.42 -0.59
N ALA A 76 -16.41 -8.91 0.00
CA ALA A 76 -15.67 -9.61 1.04
C ALA A 76 -16.52 -9.78 2.32
N VAL A 77 -16.29 -10.86 3.08
CA VAL A 77 -17.08 -11.18 4.27
C VAL A 77 -16.18 -11.35 5.50
N GLU A 78 -16.75 -11.14 6.68
CA GLU A 78 -16.07 -11.42 7.95
C GLU A 78 -15.75 -12.93 8.05
N GLY A 79 -14.54 -13.23 8.54
CA GLY A 79 -14.00 -14.59 8.54
C GLY A 79 -13.26 -14.97 7.26
N GLN A 80 -13.36 -14.19 6.18
CA GLN A 80 -12.61 -14.44 4.95
C GLN A 80 -11.11 -14.34 5.20
N LYS A 81 -10.36 -15.29 4.67
CA LYS A 81 -8.90 -15.30 4.75
C LYS A 81 -8.30 -14.18 3.93
N VAL A 82 -7.25 -13.57 4.47
CA VAL A 82 -6.47 -12.53 3.81
C VAL A 82 -4.99 -12.82 3.92
N ILE A 83 -4.26 -12.42 2.90
CA ILE A 83 -2.80 -12.49 2.83
C ILE A 83 -2.28 -11.07 2.68
N MET A 84 -1.29 -10.73 3.49
CA MET A 84 -0.60 -9.45 3.42
C MET A 84 0.88 -9.70 3.14
N ILE A 85 1.46 -8.88 2.29
CA ILE A 85 2.90 -8.92 2.08
C ILE A 85 3.46 -7.56 2.49
N GLY A 86 4.34 -7.59 3.48
CA GLY A 86 4.83 -6.43 4.18
C GLY A 86 6.35 -6.29 4.16
N ASN A 87 6.81 -5.26 4.86
CA ASN A 87 8.21 -5.01 5.14
C ASN A 87 8.39 -4.73 6.65
N PRO A 88 7.99 -5.66 7.53
CA PRO A 88 8.13 -5.44 8.96
C PRO A 88 9.59 -5.20 9.31
N THR A 89 9.88 -4.06 9.94
CA THR A 89 11.23 -3.71 10.43
C THR A 89 12.36 -3.80 9.39
N GLY A 90 12.04 -3.66 8.09
CA GLY A 90 13.02 -3.72 7.01
C GLY A 90 13.21 -5.10 6.36
N LEU A 91 12.46 -6.12 6.80
CA LEU A 91 12.45 -7.45 6.19
C LEU A 91 11.50 -7.46 4.99
N MET A 92 12.01 -7.08 3.82
CA MET A 92 11.21 -6.98 2.58
C MET A 92 10.61 -8.33 2.17
N GLY A 93 9.32 -8.29 1.77
CA GLY A 93 8.63 -9.46 1.22
C GLY A 93 8.17 -10.46 2.27
N THR A 94 8.04 -10.05 3.54
CA THR A 94 7.47 -10.91 4.58
C THR A 94 5.99 -11.15 4.31
N VAL A 95 5.61 -12.40 4.16
CA VAL A 95 4.22 -12.82 4.02
C VAL A 95 3.61 -13.05 5.39
N SER A 96 2.45 -12.48 5.64
CA SER A 96 1.61 -12.78 6.81
C SER A 96 0.19 -13.05 6.37
N ASP A 97 -0.54 -13.83 7.12
CA ASP A 97 -1.93 -14.18 6.88
C ASP A 97 -2.81 -13.89 8.10
N GLY A 98 -4.10 -13.87 7.86
CA GLY A 98 -5.12 -13.65 8.86
C GLY A 98 -6.51 -13.74 8.26
N ILE A 99 -7.49 -13.17 8.96
CA ILE A 99 -8.87 -13.07 8.49
C ILE A 99 -9.38 -11.63 8.59
N ILE A 100 -10.42 -11.33 7.86
CA ILE A 100 -11.24 -10.13 8.09
C ILE A 100 -11.99 -10.35 9.40
N SER A 101 -11.72 -9.54 10.41
CA SER A 101 -12.41 -9.64 11.71
C SER A 101 -13.63 -8.73 11.81
N ALA A 102 -13.64 -7.62 11.08
CA ALA A 102 -14.81 -6.73 11.00
C ALA A 102 -14.66 -5.69 9.89
N PHE A 103 -15.78 -5.12 9.45
CA PHE A 103 -15.81 -3.90 8.65
C PHE A 103 -16.20 -2.70 9.51
N ARG A 104 -15.56 -1.57 9.28
CA ARG A 104 -15.76 -0.30 10.00
C ARG A 104 -16.04 0.83 9.01
N LYS A 105 -16.51 1.99 9.50
CA LYS A 105 -16.72 3.21 8.70
C LYS A 105 -17.46 2.94 7.37
N LYS A 106 -18.60 2.26 7.43
CA LYS A 106 -19.38 1.88 6.23
C LYS A 106 -18.56 1.07 5.22
N ARG A 107 -17.70 0.17 5.70
CA ARG A 107 -16.80 -0.74 4.95
C ARG A 107 -15.56 -0.08 4.35
N SER A 108 -15.36 1.22 4.50
CA SER A 108 -14.11 1.87 4.03
C SER A 108 -12.86 1.45 4.82
N LEU A 109 -13.06 0.85 6.01
CA LEU A 109 -11.97 0.34 6.85
C LEU A 109 -12.22 -1.13 7.19
N ILE A 110 -11.25 -1.98 6.87
CA ILE A 110 -11.26 -3.43 7.09
C ILE A 110 -10.39 -3.72 8.31
N GLN A 111 -10.96 -4.31 9.35
CA GLN A 111 -10.19 -4.81 10.48
C GLN A 111 -9.72 -6.23 10.16
N ILE A 112 -8.44 -6.51 10.33
CA ILE A 112 -7.82 -7.80 10.02
C ILE A 112 -7.06 -8.35 11.22
N THR A 113 -6.87 -9.66 11.27
CA THR A 113 -6.02 -10.32 12.29
C THR A 113 -4.57 -10.44 11.84
N ALA A 114 -4.27 -10.31 10.54
CA ALA A 114 -2.90 -10.31 10.04
C ALA A 114 -2.10 -9.19 10.72
N PRO A 115 -0.87 -9.46 11.21
CA PRO A 115 -0.09 -8.50 11.96
C PRO A 115 0.37 -7.33 11.06
N VAL A 116 0.06 -6.11 11.47
CA VAL A 116 0.54 -4.87 10.85
C VAL A 116 1.52 -4.19 11.80
N SER A 117 2.74 -3.97 11.34
CA SER A 117 3.82 -3.35 12.12
C SER A 117 4.36 -2.10 11.43
N PRO A 118 5.15 -1.25 12.14
CA PRO A 118 5.84 -0.13 11.50
C PRO A 118 6.65 -0.56 10.28
N GLY A 119 6.43 0.10 9.14
CA GLY A 119 6.98 -0.27 7.84
C GLY A 119 6.04 -1.10 6.96
N SER A 120 4.92 -1.61 7.50
CA SER A 120 3.91 -2.32 6.71
C SER A 120 2.83 -1.41 6.11
N SER A 121 2.81 -0.11 6.43
CA SER A 121 1.91 0.85 5.76
C SER A 121 2.16 0.86 4.25
N GLY A 122 1.07 0.84 3.47
CA GLY A 122 1.12 0.74 2.01
C GLY A 122 1.20 -0.69 1.48
N SER A 123 1.23 -1.71 2.36
CA SER A 123 1.17 -3.12 1.94
C SER A 123 -0.20 -3.48 1.40
N PRO A 124 -0.28 -4.29 0.32
CA PRO A 124 -1.55 -4.83 -0.12
C PRO A 124 -2.06 -5.91 0.83
N VAL A 125 -3.36 -5.86 1.08
CA VAL A 125 -4.12 -6.94 1.71
C VAL A 125 -4.93 -7.60 0.63
N MET A 126 -4.68 -8.90 0.41
CA MET A 126 -5.22 -9.67 -0.71
C MET A 126 -6.18 -10.75 -0.24
N ASP A 127 -7.11 -11.10 -1.10
CA ASP A 127 -7.94 -12.30 -0.95
C ASP A 127 -7.16 -13.58 -1.36
N GLU A 128 -7.82 -14.73 -1.27
CA GLU A 128 -7.21 -16.03 -1.61
C GLU A 128 -6.92 -16.18 -3.12
N GLU A 129 -7.54 -15.36 -3.96
CA GLU A 129 -7.26 -15.30 -5.40
C GLU A 129 -6.13 -14.31 -5.75
N GLY A 130 -5.50 -13.69 -4.74
CA GLY A 130 -4.42 -12.73 -4.92
C GLY A 130 -4.87 -11.36 -5.43
N ARG A 131 -6.14 -11.01 -5.28
CA ARG A 131 -6.68 -9.69 -5.62
C ARG A 131 -6.60 -8.78 -4.40
N VAL A 132 -6.17 -7.55 -4.58
CA VAL A 132 -6.07 -6.57 -3.49
C VAL A 132 -7.46 -6.07 -3.12
N ILE A 133 -7.86 -6.30 -1.87
CA ILE A 133 -9.12 -5.81 -1.30
C ILE A 133 -8.90 -4.64 -0.35
N GLY A 134 -7.66 -4.37 0.06
CA GLY A 134 -7.34 -3.24 0.93
C GLY A 134 -5.85 -2.94 0.98
N VAL A 135 -5.53 -1.79 1.56
CA VAL A 135 -4.16 -1.31 1.79
C VAL A 135 -3.92 -1.15 3.28
N ALA A 136 -2.94 -1.88 3.81
CA ALA A 136 -2.62 -1.85 5.24
C ALA A 136 -2.23 -0.44 5.69
N THR A 137 -2.77 -0.01 6.83
CA THR A 137 -2.45 1.28 7.44
C THR A 137 -2.27 1.14 8.94
N LEU A 138 -1.28 1.85 9.49
CA LEU A 138 -1.09 1.96 10.92
C LEU A 138 -2.05 3.01 11.49
N GLN A 139 -3.20 2.60 11.96
CA GLN A 139 -4.02 3.43 12.83
C GLN A 139 -3.70 3.11 14.28
N ARG A 140 -3.24 4.10 15.04
CA ARG A 140 -3.12 3.98 16.48
C ARG A 140 -4.53 4.06 17.07
N VAL A 141 -5.11 2.90 17.33
CA VAL A 141 -6.28 2.77 18.18
C VAL A 141 -5.77 2.19 19.49
N GLU A 142 -6.16 2.78 20.62
CA GLU A 142 -5.84 2.22 21.94
C GLU A 142 -6.44 0.82 22.04
N GLY A 143 -5.60 -0.20 22.12
CA GLY A 143 -5.98 -1.61 22.17
C GLY A 143 -4.93 -2.52 21.57
N GLN A 144 -4.85 -3.74 22.06
CA GLN A 144 -3.96 -4.76 21.52
C GLN A 144 -4.55 -5.37 20.24
N ASN A 145 -3.70 -5.56 19.22
CA ASN A 145 -4.01 -6.28 17.98
C ASN A 145 -5.12 -5.68 17.08
N LEU A 146 -5.23 -4.36 17.04
CA LEU A 146 -6.14 -3.69 16.12
C LEU A 146 -5.39 -3.29 14.83
N ASN A 147 -5.39 -4.20 13.86
CA ASN A 147 -4.78 -4.00 12.56
C ASN A 147 -5.85 -3.64 11.54
N PHE A 148 -5.56 -2.66 10.68
CA PHE A 148 -6.53 -2.15 9.73
C PHE A 148 -5.95 -2.08 8.32
N ALA A 149 -6.84 -2.22 7.34
CA ALA A 149 -6.61 -1.88 5.95
C ALA A 149 -7.70 -0.94 5.46
N ILE A 150 -7.33 0.02 4.62
CA ILE A 150 -8.27 0.89 3.92
C ILE A 150 -8.78 0.11 2.71
N ALA A 151 -10.09 0.06 2.53
CA ALA A 151 -10.70 -0.63 1.40
C ALA A 151 -10.21 -0.08 0.07
N VAL A 152 -9.95 -0.94 -0.90
CA VAL A 152 -9.30 -0.56 -2.15
C VAL A 152 -10.17 0.37 -3.01
N GLU A 153 -11.48 0.30 -2.90
CA GLU A 153 -12.43 1.17 -3.60
C GLU A 153 -12.24 2.64 -3.26
N GLU A 154 -11.73 2.93 -2.05
CA GLU A 154 -11.41 4.28 -1.63
C GLU A 154 -10.24 4.90 -2.42
N SER A 155 -9.45 4.08 -3.11
CA SER A 155 -8.24 4.52 -3.80
C SER A 155 -8.40 4.74 -5.29
N VAL A 156 -9.33 4.03 -5.96
CA VAL A 156 -9.28 3.94 -7.44
C VAL A 156 -10.64 3.86 -8.10
N CYS A 157 -10.84 4.72 -9.06
CA CYS A 157 -11.80 4.52 -10.14
C CYS A 157 -11.42 3.25 -10.92
N SER A 158 -12.35 2.33 -11.07
CA SER A 158 -12.19 1.02 -11.69
C SER A 158 -11.48 1.06 -13.06
N SER A 159 -10.28 0.56 -13.16
CA SER A 159 -9.71 0.15 -14.43
C SER A 159 -9.36 -1.34 -14.39
N LYS A 160 -10.08 -2.11 -15.19
CA LYS A 160 -9.89 -3.55 -15.41
C LYS A 160 -8.54 -3.82 -16.04
N CYS A 161 -7.59 -4.37 -15.32
CA CYS A 161 -6.37 -4.93 -15.90
C CYS A 161 -5.94 -6.18 -15.16
N GLY A 162 -5.52 -7.20 -15.90
CA GLY A 162 -5.15 -8.51 -15.39
C GLY A 162 -3.68 -8.86 -15.55
N GLY A 163 -3.04 -9.42 -14.53
CA GLY A 163 -1.69 -9.97 -14.61
C GLY A 163 -1.29 -10.77 -13.37
N LEU A 164 -0.61 -11.90 -13.57
CA LEU A 164 0.00 -12.75 -12.54
C LEU A 164 1.48 -12.34 -12.35
N PHE A 165 1.92 -12.23 -11.12
CA PHE A 165 3.24 -11.86 -10.61
C PHE A 165 3.42 -10.38 -10.29
N CYS A 166 3.40 -10.10 -8.99
CA CYS A 166 3.59 -8.79 -8.42
C CYS A 166 5.06 -8.44 -8.20
N GLN A 167 5.45 -7.23 -8.57
CA GLN A 167 6.70 -6.63 -8.17
C GLN A 167 6.44 -5.65 -7.02
N TRP A 168 7.02 -5.95 -5.86
CA TRP A 168 7.02 -5.07 -4.68
C TRP A 168 7.90 -3.87 -4.95
N ILE A 169 7.47 -2.73 -4.51
CA ILE A 169 8.32 -1.55 -4.49
C ILE A 169 8.47 -1.01 -3.08
N SER A 170 9.69 -0.64 -2.75
CA SER A 170 9.99 0.17 -1.59
C SER A 170 10.04 1.62 -2.04
N LEU A 171 9.26 2.48 -1.40
CA LEU A 171 9.30 3.92 -1.63
C LEU A 171 10.34 4.52 -0.70
N SER A 172 11.38 5.11 -1.26
CA SER A 172 12.33 5.94 -0.53
C SER A 172 12.09 7.41 -0.86
N TRP A 173 12.18 8.28 0.13
CA TRP A 173 12.01 9.70 -0.04
C TRP A 173 12.97 10.48 0.85
N GLN A 174 13.36 11.68 0.41
CA GLN A 174 14.24 12.58 1.14
C GLN A 174 13.47 13.83 1.54
N THR A 175 13.53 14.20 2.82
CA THR A 175 13.16 15.53 3.28
C THR A 175 14.41 16.40 3.30
N ARG A 176 14.37 17.56 2.68
CA ARG A 176 15.35 18.61 2.90
C ARG A 176 14.96 19.29 4.23
N LEU A 177 15.74 19.08 5.28
CA LEU A 177 15.65 19.93 6.45
C LEU A 177 16.07 21.34 6.01
N HIS A 178 15.18 22.32 6.11
CA HIS A 178 15.60 23.71 6.14
C HIS A 178 16.44 23.86 7.41
N GLN A 179 17.75 24.01 7.25
CA GLN A 179 18.55 24.68 8.26
C GLN A 179 18.17 26.15 8.09
N GLY A 180 17.33 26.67 9.00
CA GLY A 180 17.17 28.10 9.19
C GLY A 180 18.49 28.66 9.66
N ASP A 181 18.91 29.73 9.01
CA ASP A 181 19.94 30.65 9.50
C ASP A 181 19.50 31.29 10.81
#